data_5e5e277f4c658725384765a766a62c38
#
_entry.id   5e5e277f4c658725384765a766a62c38
#
_cell.length_a   1.000
_cell.length_b   1.000
_cell.length_c   1.000
_cell.angle_alpha   90.00
_cell.angle_beta   90.00
_cell.angle_gamma   90.00
#
_symmetry.space_group_name_H-M   'P 1'
#
loop_
_entity.id
_entity.type
_entity.pdbx_description
1 polymer ?
#
loop_
_entity_poly.entity_id
_entity_poly.type
_entity_poly.pdbx_seq_one_letter_code
_entity_poly.pdbx_strand_id
1 'polypeptide(L)'
;MPLIKTFDIDVKTKLYLWDVEEKLTDLQQAVVLTPQQQESLDAIRNEKGKKNFLATRLLLKNIGYTPTALFYDPNGKPFLSDGKQISISHSFNKVAVIISDRKVGVD
;
A
#
# COMPACT_ATOMS: atom_id res chain seq x y z
N MET A 1 -2.56 15.35 7.28
CA MET A 1 -1.54 14.70 6.46
C MET A 1 -0.99 13.49 7.18
N PRO A 2 -0.97 12.32 6.54
CA PRO A 2 -0.35 11.17 7.16
C PRO A 2 1.15 11.39 7.36
N LEU A 3 1.64 11.01 8.51
CA LEU A 3 3.05 11.13 8.83
C LEU A 3 3.74 9.85 8.38
N ILE A 4 4.33 9.90 7.19
CA ILE A 4 5.02 8.75 6.62
C ILE A 4 6.50 8.88 6.91
N LYS A 5 7.06 7.85 7.54
CA LYS A 5 8.50 7.76 7.78
C LYS A 5 9.14 6.96 6.66
N THR A 6 10.23 7.48 6.12
CA THR A 6 10.95 6.82 5.03
C THR A 6 12.34 6.46 5.52
N PHE A 7 12.73 5.22 5.29
CA PHE A 7 14.05 4.69 5.65
C PHE A 7 14.73 4.13 4.40
N ASP A 8 15.97 4.52 4.17
CA ASP A 8 16.77 3.94 3.12
C ASP A 8 17.48 2.69 3.67
N ILE A 9 17.05 1.50 3.20
CA ILE A 9 17.67 0.24 3.59
C ILE A 9 19.00 0.08 2.85
N ASP A 10 18.96 0.39 1.54
CA ASP A 10 20.15 0.50 0.72
C ASP A 10 19.85 1.44 -0.44
N VAL A 11 20.79 1.60 -1.38
CA VAL A 11 20.64 2.56 -2.49
C VAL A 11 19.44 2.27 -3.40
N LYS A 12 18.94 1.04 -3.37
CA LYS A 12 17.84 0.61 -4.25
C LYS A 12 16.56 0.23 -3.50
N THR A 13 16.60 0.22 -2.17
CA THR A 13 15.51 -0.29 -1.35
C THR A 13 15.10 0.74 -0.32
N LYS A 14 13.82 1.08 -0.31
CA LYS A 14 13.24 2.03 0.66
C LYS A 14 12.13 1.37 1.44
N LEU A 15 12.07 1.69 2.73
CA LEU A 15 10.98 1.30 3.61
C LEU A 15 10.15 2.53 3.92
N TYR A 16 8.83 2.42 3.72
CA TYR A 16 7.87 3.44 4.09
C TYR A 16 7.02 2.91 5.23
N LEU A 17 6.94 3.67 6.30
CA LEU A 17 6.19 3.28 7.50
C LEU A 17 5.19 4.37 7.84
N TRP A 18 3.95 3.98 8.08
CA TRP A 18 2.87 4.90 8.41
C TRP A 18 2.02 4.37 9.55
N ASP A 19 1.84 5.19 10.59
CA ASP A 19 0.86 4.96 11.64
C ASP A 19 -0.48 5.53 11.18
N VAL A 20 -1.46 4.66 10.95
CA VAL A 20 -2.76 5.06 10.42
C VAL A 20 -3.65 5.50 11.58
N GLU A 21 -3.77 6.80 11.77
CA GLU A 21 -4.62 7.39 12.81
C GLU A 21 -5.94 7.92 12.24
N GLU A 22 -6.02 8.02 10.92
CA GLU A 22 -7.18 8.58 10.24
C GLU A 22 -8.40 7.68 10.36
N LYS A 23 -9.58 8.30 10.32
CA LYS A 23 -10.84 7.57 10.28
C LYS A 23 -11.05 6.94 8.92
N LEU A 24 -11.80 5.85 8.88
CA LEU A 24 -12.12 5.16 7.63
C LEU A 24 -12.72 6.10 6.59
N THR A 25 -13.64 6.96 7.00
CA THR A 25 -14.28 7.91 6.09
C THR A 25 -13.29 8.90 5.49
N ASP A 26 -12.32 9.37 6.28
CA ASP A 26 -11.29 10.27 5.79
C ASP A 26 -10.39 9.59 4.76
N LEU A 27 -10.04 8.33 5.00
CA LEU A 27 -9.25 7.55 4.06
C LEU A 27 -10.02 7.30 2.76
N GLN A 28 -11.31 7.01 2.84
CA GLN A 28 -12.15 6.80 1.66
C GLN A 28 -12.22 8.05 0.78
N GLN A 29 -12.24 9.24 1.39
CA GLN A 29 -12.26 10.49 0.65
C GLN A 29 -10.91 10.84 0.03
N ALA A 30 -9.82 10.40 0.65
CA ALA A 30 -8.47 10.72 0.20
C ALA A 30 -7.97 9.82 -0.93
N VAL A 31 -8.58 8.66 -1.13
CA VAL A 31 -8.11 7.64 -2.09
C VAL A 31 -9.12 7.49 -3.20
N VAL A 32 -8.64 7.58 -4.45
CA VAL A 32 -9.46 7.28 -5.63
C VAL A 32 -9.23 5.83 -6.01
N LEU A 33 -10.28 5.03 -5.98
CA LEU A 33 -10.22 3.62 -6.31
C LEU A 33 -10.80 3.36 -7.71
N THR A 34 -10.21 2.39 -8.40
CA THR A 34 -10.82 1.85 -9.61
C THR A 34 -12.08 1.04 -9.20
N PRO A 35 -13.03 0.81 -10.12
CA PRO A 35 -14.19 -0.04 -9.80
C PRO A 35 -13.82 -1.39 -9.23
N GLN A 36 -12.75 -1.99 -9.74
CA GLN A 36 -12.26 -3.29 -9.28
C GLN A 36 -11.70 -3.21 -7.85
N GLN A 37 -10.98 -2.13 -7.55
CA GLN A 37 -10.47 -1.89 -6.20
C GLN A 37 -11.60 -1.62 -5.22
N GLN A 38 -12.65 -0.93 -5.66
CA GLN A 38 -13.82 -0.67 -4.82
C GLN A 38 -14.52 -1.97 -4.46
N GLU A 39 -14.64 -2.90 -5.38
CA GLU A 39 -15.20 -4.23 -5.11
C GLU A 39 -14.35 -4.97 -4.06
N SER A 40 -13.03 -4.89 -4.17
CA SER A 40 -12.14 -5.53 -3.21
C SER A 40 -12.29 -4.92 -1.82
N LEU A 41 -12.43 -3.60 -1.74
CA LEU A 41 -12.68 -2.91 -0.47
C LEU A 41 -14.00 -3.35 0.14
N ASP A 42 -15.06 -3.40 -0.66
CA ASP A 42 -16.39 -3.77 -0.19
C ASP A 42 -16.45 -5.22 0.32
N ALA A 43 -15.60 -6.08 -0.19
CA ALA A 43 -15.51 -7.46 0.23
C ALA A 43 -14.83 -7.63 1.60
N ILE A 44 -14.10 -6.63 2.07
CA ILE A 44 -13.45 -6.68 3.38
C ILE A 44 -14.52 -6.38 4.44
N ARG A 45 -14.64 -7.25 5.43
CA ARG A 45 -15.73 -7.16 6.40
C ARG A 45 -15.44 -6.27 7.61
N ASN A 46 -14.19 -6.20 8.05
CA ASN A 46 -13.87 -5.43 9.25
C ASN A 46 -13.28 -4.07 8.88
N GLU A 47 -13.49 -3.11 9.78
CA GLU A 47 -13.03 -1.73 9.57
C GLU A 47 -11.52 -1.64 9.48
N LYS A 48 -10.82 -2.41 10.30
CA LYS A 48 -9.36 -2.40 10.32
C LYS A 48 -8.76 -2.86 8.99
N GLY A 49 -9.34 -3.90 8.40
CA GLY A 49 -8.92 -4.38 7.08
C GLY A 49 -9.17 -3.34 6.00
N LYS A 50 -10.31 -2.66 6.06
CA LYS A 50 -10.62 -1.58 5.12
C LYS A 50 -9.65 -0.42 5.26
N LYS A 51 -9.31 -0.03 6.48
CA LYS A 51 -8.33 1.03 6.72
C LYS A 51 -6.95 0.65 6.16
N ASN A 52 -6.51 -0.58 6.40
CA ASN A 52 -5.22 -1.05 5.88
C ASN A 52 -5.19 -1.06 4.37
N PHE A 53 -6.28 -1.47 3.73
CA PHE A 53 -6.42 -1.48 2.28
C PHE A 53 -6.27 -0.06 1.71
N LEU A 54 -7.02 0.88 2.28
CA LEU A 54 -7.00 2.28 1.84
C LEU A 54 -5.68 2.96 2.17
N ALA A 55 -5.14 2.70 3.35
CA ALA A 55 -3.89 3.29 3.78
C ALA A 55 -2.73 2.89 2.87
N THR A 56 -2.68 1.64 2.45
CA THR A 56 -1.66 1.16 1.51
C THR A 56 -1.72 1.94 0.21
N ARG A 57 -2.91 2.14 -0.32
CA ARG A 57 -3.08 2.87 -1.58
C ARG A 57 -2.78 4.36 -1.43
N LEU A 58 -3.17 4.96 -0.33
CA LEU A 58 -2.85 6.35 -0.06
C LEU A 58 -1.34 6.55 0.12
N LEU A 59 -0.69 5.63 0.80
CA LEU A 59 0.77 5.65 0.93
C LEU A 59 1.44 5.63 -0.44
N LEU A 60 1.02 4.72 -1.32
CA LEU A 60 1.56 4.62 -2.68
C LEU A 60 1.31 5.90 -3.48
N LYS A 61 0.13 6.49 -3.33
CA LYS A 61 -0.19 7.76 -3.98
C LYS A 61 0.77 8.86 -3.52
N ASN A 62 1.05 8.93 -2.23
CA ASN A 62 1.93 9.96 -1.67
C ASN A 62 3.38 9.81 -2.14
N ILE A 63 3.81 8.61 -2.48
CA ILE A 63 5.16 8.39 -3.00
C ILE A 63 5.22 8.37 -4.53
N GLY A 64 4.12 8.69 -5.20
CA GLY A 64 4.10 8.95 -6.63
C GLY A 64 3.44 7.90 -7.52
N TYR A 65 2.82 6.88 -6.94
CA TYR A 65 2.14 5.85 -7.74
C TYR A 65 0.69 6.20 -8.01
N THR A 66 0.23 5.83 -9.21
CA THR A 66 -1.19 5.97 -9.58
C THR A 66 -2.02 4.84 -8.97
N PRO A 67 -3.35 4.99 -8.91
CA PRO A 67 -4.21 3.92 -8.37
C PRO A 67 -4.10 2.58 -9.10
N THR A 68 -3.72 2.59 -10.38
CA THR A 68 -3.61 1.38 -11.18
C THR A 68 -2.21 0.76 -11.16
N ALA A 69 -1.25 1.39 -10.48
CA ALA A 69 0.13 0.92 -10.45
C ALA A 69 0.29 -0.35 -9.61
N LEU A 70 -0.53 -0.53 -8.59
CA LEU A 70 -0.50 -1.71 -7.73
C LEU A 70 -1.53 -2.73 -8.20
N PHE A 71 -1.09 -3.95 -8.46
CA PHE A 71 -1.99 -5.04 -8.81
C PHE A 71 -1.49 -6.34 -8.15
N TYR A 72 -2.36 -7.33 -8.10
CA TYR A 72 -2.07 -8.61 -7.47
C TYR A 72 -2.19 -9.73 -8.49
N ASP A 73 -1.30 -10.73 -8.36
CA ASP A 73 -1.40 -11.93 -9.19
C ASP A 73 -2.50 -12.86 -8.64
N PRO A 74 -2.82 -13.97 -9.35
CA PRO A 74 -3.84 -14.92 -8.87
C PRO A 74 -3.55 -15.51 -7.49
N ASN A 75 -2.30 -15.49 -7.04
CA ASN A 75 -1.91 -15.98 -5.72
C ASN A 75 -1.95 -14.88 -4.64
N GLY A 76 -2.33 -13.66 -5.01
CA GLY A 76 -2.41 -12.54 -4.08
C GLY A 76 -1.09 -11.81 -3.85
N LYS A 77 -0.07 -12.09 -4.65
CA LYS A 77 1.21 -11.39 -4.53
C LYS A 77 1.13 -10.01 -5.19
N PRO A 78 1.58 -8.95 -4.50
CA PRO A 78 1.51 -7.61 -5.08
C PRO A 78 2.63 -7.35 -6.07
N PHE A 79 2.31 -6.56 -7.10
CA PHE A 79 3.25 -6.11 -8.12
C PHE A 79 3.04 -4.63 -8.40
N LEU A 80 4.13 -3.96 -8.80
CA LEU A 80 4.06 -2.59 -9.28
C LEU A 80 4.24 -2.55 -10.80
N SER A 81 3.51 -1.65 -11.44
CA SER A 81 3.52 -1.52 -12.91
C SER A 81 4.87 -1.07 -13.46
N ASP A 82 5.72 -0.46 -12.65
CA ASP A 82 7.07 -0.04 -13.06
C ASP A 82 8.11 -1.16 -12.95
N GLY A 83 7.69 -2.34 -12.54
CA GLY A 83 8.59 -3.49 -12.43
C GLY A 83 9.35 -3.59 -11.11
N LYS A 84 9.22 -2.62 -10.23
CA LYS A 84 9.87 -2.67 -8.92
C LYS A 84 9.22 -3.71 -8.04
N GLN A 85 10.01 -4.27 -7.13
CA GLN A 85 9.50 -5.23 -6.16
C GLN A 85 8.83 -4.49 -5.00
N ILE A 86 7.71 -5.01 -4.53
CA ILE A 86 6.98 -4.43 -3.41
C ILE A 86 6.65 -5.52 -2.39
N SER A 87 6.78 -5.17 -1.11
CA SER A 87 6.31 -5.99 0.00
C SER A 87 5.47 -5.13 0.93
N ILE A 88 4.33 -5.63 1.35
CA ILE A 88 3.38 -4.90 2.18
C ILE A 88 3.14 -5.69 3.45
N SER A 89 3.20 -5.02 4.59
CA SER A 89 2.93 -5.62 5.89
C SER A 89 2.02 -4.71 6.70
N HIS A 90 1.12 -5.30 7.48
CA HIS A 90 0.22 -4.59 8.37
C HIS A 90 0.34 -5.14 9.78
N SER A 91 0.34 -4.25 10.77
CA SER A 91 0.33 -4.64 12.18
C SER A 91 -0.40 -3.55 12.95
N PHE A 92 -1.50 -3.94 13.62
CA PHE A 92 -2.37 -2.99 14.30
C PHE A 92 -2.78 -1.84 13.37
N ASN A 93 -2.34 -0.61 13.67
CA ASN A 93 -2.64 0.56 12.86
C ASN A 93 -1.45 0.94 11.96
N LYS A 94 -0.44 0.10 11.86
CA LYS A 94 0.76 0.41 11.08
C LYS A 94 0.74 -0.28 9.74
N VAL A 95 1.15 0.45 8.72
CA VAL A 95 1.37 -0.08 7.38
C VAL A 95 2.83 0.10 7.03
N ALA A 96 3.49 -0.97 6.65
CA ALA A 96 4.87 -0.95 6.19
C ALA A 96 4.92 -1.40 4.74
N VAL A 97 5.58 -0.60 3.90
CA VAL A 97 5.75 -0.92 2.48
C VAL A 97 7.23 -0.84 2.16
N ILE A 98 7.76 -1.90 1.59
CA ILE A 98 9.14 -1.96 1.12
C ILE A 98 9.11 -2.00 -0.41
N ILE A 99 9.81 -1.05 -1.03
CA ILE A 99 9.92 -0.99 -2.49
C ILE A 99 11.40 -1.05 -2.86
N SER A 100 11.73 -1.94 -3.79
CA SER A 100 13.10 -2.17 -4.22
C SER A 100 13.19 -2.22 -5.74
N ASP A 101 14.24 -1.60 -6.28
CA ASP A 101 14.59 -1.72 -7.70
C ASP A 101 15.16 -3.09 -8.02
N ARG A 102 15.61 -3.80 -7.00
CA ARG A 102 16.13 -5.13 -7.22
C ARG A 102 15.00 -6.10 -7.48
N LYS A 103 15.25 -7.03 -8.35
CA LYS A 103 14.57 -8.29 -8.32
C LYS A 103 14.99 -8.94 -6.99
N VAL A 104 14.30 -8.60 -5.92
CA VAL A 104 14.51 -9.33 -4.69
C VAL A 104 14.03 -10.72 -4.99
N GLY A 105 14.95 -11.62 -5.17
CA GLY A 105 14.59 -13.01 -5.22
C GLY A 105 13.95 -13.37 -3.91
N VAL A 106 12.68 -13.14 -3.84
CA VAL A 106 11.90 -13.67 -2.74
C VAL A 106 11.57 -15.06 -3.15
N ASP A 107 12.45 -15.85 -2.79
CA ASP A 107 12.21 -17.27 -2.93
C ASP A 107 11.43 -17.76 -1.74
#